data_4dad3d7346752dc33c8f08a6a524aafd
#
_entry.id   4dad3d7346752dc33c8f08a6a524aafd
#
_cell.length_a   1.000
_cell.length_b   1.000
_cell.length_c   1.000
_cell.angle_alpha   90.00
_cell.angle_beta   90.00
_cell.angle_gamma   90.00
#
_symmetry.space_group_name_H-M   'P 1'
#
loop_
_entity.id
_entity.type
_entity.pdbx_description
1 polymer ?
#
loop_
_entity_poly.entity_id
_entity_poly.type
_entity_poly.pdbx_seq_one_letter_code
_entity_poly.pdbx_strand_id
1 'polypeptide(L)'
;MGKRLWCFYGPQGRILRLPLKMPNLVDQMTSFRYGQHRIANFEMETSAIYGLCNLLGHQCLSINVIIANRVKKEYSKDMGKAVDHMIQKSLGIIATI
;
A
#
# COMPACT_ATOMS: atom_id res chain seq x y z
N MET A 1 -13.60 -13.77 -3.43
CA MET A 1 -13.51 -12.99 -4.67
C MET A 1 -12.84 -11.65 -4.35
N GLY A 2 -11.52 -11.58 -4.49
CA GLY A 2 -10.73 -10.40 -4.22
C GLY A 2 -11.10 -9.29 -5.19
N LYS A 3 -11.87 -8.33 -4.73
CA LYS A 3 -12.15 -7.14 -5.51
C LYS A 3 -10.88 -6.31 -5.59
N ARG A 4 -10.38 -6.22 -6.77
CA ARG A 4 -9.29 -5.42 -7.30
C ARG A 4 -9.14 -4.06 -6.60
N LEU A 5 -8.17 -3.95 -5.72
CA LEU A 5 -7.77 -2.68 -5.11
C LEU A 5 -6.85 -1.84 -6.01
N TRP A 6 -6.82 -2.16 -7.29
CA TRP A 6 -5.96 -1.50 -8.27
C TRP A 6 -6.60 -0.29 -8.96
N CYS A 7 -7.81 0.09 -8.59
CA CYS A 7 -8.35 1.37 -9.03
C CYS A 7 -7.96 2.48 -8.07
N PHE A 8 -7.37 3.51 -8.63
CA PHE A 8 -6.90 4.68 -7.90
C PHE A 8 -8.03 5.46 -7.19
N TYR A 9 -9.23 5.45 -7.74
CA TYR A 9 -10.34 6.29 -7.26
C TYR A 9 -11.19 5.61 -6.19
N GLY A 10 -12.27 4.98 -6.56
CA GLY A 10 -13.27 4.42 -5.66
C GLY A 10 -12.73 3.42 -4.63
N PRO A 11 -12.00 2.37 -5.05
CA PRO A 11 -11.45 1.37 -4.13
C PRO A 11 -10.46 1.93 -3.10
N GLN A 12 -9.82 3.06 -3.41
CA GLN A 12 -8.97 3.77 -2.46
C GLN A 12 -9.68 4.92 -1.73
N GLY A 13 -11.00 4.98 -1.82
CA GLY A 13 -11.80 5.96 -1.08
C GLY A 13 -11.69 7.40 -1.58
N ARG A 14 -11.29 7.62 -2.84
CA ARG A 14 -11.26 8.96 -3.44
C ARG A 14 -12.62 9.32 -4.00
N ILE A 15 -13.17 10.43 -3.54
CA ILE A 15 -14.46 10.96 -3.97
C ILE A 15 -14.19 12.01 -5.06
N LEU A 16 -14.86 11.85 -6.21
CA LEU A 16 -14.86 12.85 -7.29
C LEU A 16 -16.29 13.35 -7.53
N ARG A 17 -16.86 13.01 -8.69
CA ARG A 17 -18.21 13.45 -9.08
C ARG A 17 -19.31 12.54 -8.55
N LEU A 18 -18.99 11.27 -8.32
CA LEU A 18 -19.95 10.28 -7.84
C LEU A 18 -19.63 9.87 -6.40
N PRO A 19 -20.67 9.58 -5.61
CA PRO A 19 -20.46 9.07 -4.27
C PRO A 19 -19.82 7.69 -4.30
N LEU A 20 -19.08 7.37 -3.26
CA LEU A 20 -18.52 6.03 -3.09
C LEU A 20 -19.60 5.05 -2.66
N LYS A 21 -19.48 3.81 -3.09
CA LYS A 21 -20.31 2.70 -2.58
C LYS A 21 -20.11 2.49 -1.06
N MET A 22 -18.91 2.79 -0.58
CA MET A 22 -18.54 2.78 0.84
C MET A 22 -17.99 4.16 1.23
N PRO A 23 -18.82 5.10 1.63
CA PRO A 23 -18.41 6.50 1.86
C PRO A 23 -17.36 6.67 2.97
N ASN A 24 -17.37 5.77 3.98
CA ASN A 24 -16.45 5.83 5.11
C ASN A 24 -15.28 4.83 4.97
N LEU A 25 -14.88 4.48 3.75
CA LEU A 25 -13.88 3.47 3.50
C LEU A 25 -12.55 3.76 4.22
N VAL A 26 -12.04 4.99 4.12
CA VAL A 26 -10.76 5.37 4.73
C VAL A 26 -10.82 5.26 6.25
N ASP A 27 -11.92 5.70 6.87
CA ASP A 27 -12.10 5.60 8.32
C ASP A 27 -12.22 4.15 8.77
N GLN A 28 -12.97 3.33 8.05
CA GLN A 28 -13.09 1.90 8.32
C GLN A 28 -11.73 1.18 8.22
N MET A 29 -10.95 1.51 7.20
CA MET A 29 -9.60 0.95 7.02
C MET A 29 -8.64 1.41 8.12
N THR A 30 -8.70 2.67 8.51
CA THR A 30 -7.87 3.24 9.59
C THR A 30 -8.17 2.61 10.95
N SER A 31 -9.42 2.31 11.22
CA SER A 31 -9.88 1.70 12.48
C SER A 31 -9.79 0.17 12.49
N PHE A 32 -9.60 -0.46 11.33
CA PHE A 32 -9.52 -1.92 11.22
C PHE A 32 -8.38 -2.50 12.05
N ARG A 33 -8.69 -3.59 12.76
CA ARG A 33 -7.71 -4.38 13.53
C ARG A 33 -7.96 -5.87 13.34
N TYR A 34 -6.88 -6.60 13.24
CA TYR A 34 -6.87 -8.06 13.30
C TYR A 34 -5.78 -8.50 14.28
N GLY A 35 -6.17 -8.84 15.49
CA GLY A 35 -5.22 -9.03 16.58
C GLY A 35 -4.44 -7.74 16.85
N GLN A 36 -3.11 -7.79 16.75
CA GLN A 36 -2.23 -6.63 16.87
C GLN A 36 -1.94 -5.93 15.53
N HIS A 37 -2.46 -6.48 14.43
CA HIS A 37 -2.21 -5.96 13.10
C HIS A 37 -3.17 -4.83 12.73
N ARG A 38 -2.68 -3.88 11.97
CA ARG A 38 -3.45 -2.78 11.40
C ARG A 38 -3.07 -2.57 9.93
N ILE A 39 -3.93 -1.91 9.19
CA ILE A 39 -3.60 -1.48 7.83
C ILE A 39 -2.66 -0.27 7.92
N ALA A 40 -1.49 -0.39 7.31
CA ALA A 40 -0.44 0.61 7.39
C ALA A 40 -0.31 1.45 6.12
N ASN A 41 -0.62 0.90 4.95
CA ASN A 41 -0.51 1.60 3.69
C ASN A 41 -1.55 1.15 2.65
N PHE A 42 -1.72 1.98 1.64
CA PHE A 42 -2.40 1.65 0.39
C PHE A 42 -1.38 1.62 -0.75
N GLU A 43 -1.49 0.60 -1.58
CA GLU A 43 -0.70 0.45 -2.80
C GLU A 43 -1.52 -0.37 -3.82
N MET A 44 -1.02 -0.58 -5.02
CA MET A 44 -1.82 -1.18 -6.09
C MET A 44 -1.19 -2.42 -6.73
N GLU A 45 0.00 -2.82 -6.31
CA GLU A 45 0.81 -3.85 -6.97
C GLU A 45 0.90 -5.16 -6.20
N THR A 46 0.88 -5.13 -4.87
CA THR A 46 1.18 -6.30 -4.03
C THR A 46 0.16 -7.43 -4.18
N SER A 47 -1.10 -7.12 -4.43
CA SER A 47 -2.12 -8.16 -4.61
C SER A 47 -1.80 -9.07 -5.81
N ALA A 48 -1.33 -8.47 -6.92
CA ALA A 48 -0.91 -9.23 -8.10
C ALA A 48 0.41 -9.95 -7.87
N ILE A 49 1.40 -9.29 -7.27
CA ILE A 49 2.72 -9.87 -6.98
C ILE A 49 2.59 -11.09 -6.08
N TYR A 50 1.92 -10.97 -4.93
CA TYR A 50 1.75 -12.08 -4.01
C TYR A 50 0.86 -13.19 -4.59
N GLY A 51 -0.18 -12.84 -5.33
CA GLY A 51 -1.03 -13.81 -6.00
C GLY A 51 -0.29 -14.64 -7.04
N LEU A 52 0.48 -14.01 -7.92
CA LEU A 52 1.28 -14.68 -8.93
C LEU A 52 2.42 -15.51 -8.32
N CYS A 53 3.13 -14.99 -7.34
CA CYS A 53 4.18 -15.73 -6.65
C CYS A 53 3.64 -16.98 -5.99
N ASN A 54 2.49 -16.89 -5.33
CA ASN A 54 1.85 -18.05 -4.71
C ASN A 54 1.45 -19.12 -5.74
N LEU A 55 0.88 -18.71 -6.87
CA LEU A 55 0.50 -19.62 -7.96
C LEU A 55 1.72 -20.32 -8.58
N LEU A 56 2.83 -19.62 -8.70
CA LEU A 56 4.07 -20.13 -9.32
C LEU A 56 5.01 -20.81 -8.32
N GLY A 57 4.65 -20.88 -7.05
CA GLY A 57 5.50 -21.50 -6.01
C GLY A 57 6.72 -20.67 -5.62
N HIS A 58 6.68 -19.35 -5.83
CA HIS A 58 7.76 -18.44 -5.46
C HIS A 58 7.48 -17.72 -4.14
N GLN A 59 8.52 -17.32 -3.47
CA GLN A 59 8.45 -16.40 -2.34
C GLN A 59 8.71 -14.98 -2.82
N CYS A 60 7.98 -14.02 -2.25
CA CYS A 60 8.14 -12.61 -2.58
C CYS A 60 7.92 -11.73 -1.36
N LEU A 61 8.45 -10.52 -1.44
CA LEU A 61 8.28 -9.48 -0.44
C LEU A 61 8.17 -8.14 -1.15
N SER A 62 7.23 -7.32 -0.73
CA SER A 62 7.12 -5.93 -1.16
C SER A 62 7.66 -5.01 -0.07
N ILE A 63 8.51 -4.07 -0.46
CA ILE A 63 9.02 -3.01 0.42
C ILE A 63 8.50 -1.69 -0.12
N ASN A 64 7.87 -0.91 0.75
CA ASN A 64 7.18 0.31 0.35
C ASN A 64 7.71 1.51 1.11
N VAL A 65 7.78 2.64 0.44
CA VAL A 65 8.01 3.94 1.06
C VAL A 65 6.70 4.72 1.11
N ILE A 66 6.39 5.29 2.26
CA ILE A 66 5.18 6.11 2.40
C ILE A 66 5.46 7.51 1.87
N ILE A 67 4.76 7.89 0.81
CA ILE A 67 4.89 9.20 0.17
C ILE A 67 3.76 10.17 0.54
N ALA A 68 2.64 9.66 1.03
CA ALA A 68 1.50 10.46 1.43
C ALA A 68 0.79 9.84 2.64
N ASN A 69 0.39 10.68 3.59
CA ASN A 69 -0.48 10.28 4.69
C ASN A 69 -1.87 10.90 4.48
N ARG A 70 -2.83 10.09 4.07
CA ARG A 70 -4.17 10.56 3.72
C ARG A 70 -5.00 11.01 4.93
N VAL A 71 -4.72 10.47 6.11
CA VAL A 71 -5.42 10.84 7.35
C VAL A 71 -4.97 12.23 7.81
N LYS A 72 -3.66 12.46 7.81
CA LYS A 72 -3.05 13.73 8.21
C LYS A 72 -2.96 14.76 7.08
N LYS A 73 -3.26 14.34 5.83
CA LYS A 73 -3.11 15.18 4.62
C LYS A 73 -1.68 15.71 4.44
N GLU A 74 -0.69 14.89 4.74
CA GLU A 74 0.72 15.19 4.61
C GLU A 74 1.31 14.44 3.42
N TYR A 75 2.32 15.04 2.78
CA TYR A 75 3.04 14.46 1.65
C TYR A 75 4.55 14.52 1.89
N SER A 76 5.27 13.54 1.35
CA SER A 76 6.73 13.59 1.31
C SER A 76 7.20 14.80 0.49
N LYS A 77 8.15 15.57 1.04
CA LYS A 77 8.73 16.75 0.36
C LYS A 77 9.62 16.34 -0.80
N ASP A 78 10.31 15.21 -0.71
CA ASP A 78 11.22 14.69 -1.72
C ASP A 78 11.02 13.18 -1.85
N MET A 79 10.13 12.80 -2.77
CA MET A 79 9.80 11.39 -3.03
C MET A 79 10.98 10.63 -3.62
N GLY A 80 11.74 11.26 -4.51
CA GLY A 80 12.90 10.64 -5.16
C GLY A 80 13.97 10.25 -4.14
N LYS A 81 14.31 11.15 -3.24
CA LYS A 81 15.26 10.89 -2.16
C LYS A 81 14.78 9.80 -1.20
N ALA A 82 13.49 9.78 -0.87
CA ALA A 82 12.91 8.75 -0.02
C ALA A 82 12.98 7.36 -0.66
N VAL A 83 12.69 7.27 -1.96
CA VAL A 83 12.79 6.02 -2.74
C VAL A 83 14.24 5.55 -2.83
N ASP A 84 15.19 6.44 -3.15
CA ASP A 84 16.62 6.09 -3.22
C ASP A 84 17.13 5.57 -1.88
N HIS A 85 16.75 6.20 -0.79
CA HIS A 85 17.10 5.75 0.56
C HIS A 85 16.54 4.35 0.86
N MET A 86 15.30 4.09 0.49
CA MET A 86 14.69 2.76 0.64
C MET A 86 15.45 1.71 -0.17
N ILE A 87 15.81 2.00 -1.41
CA ILE A 87 16.56 1.10 -2.29
C ILE A 87 17.92 0.77 -1.67
N GLN A 88 18.68 1.77 -1.26
CA GLN A 88 20.00 1.59 -0.66
C GLN A 88 19.94 0.76 0.62
N LYS A 89 18.99 1.04 1.51
CA LYS A 89 18.79 0.25 2.73
C LYS A 89 18.41 -1.19 2.43
N SER A 90 17.51 -1.41 1.49
CA SER A 90 17.07 -2.75 1.10
C SER A 90 18.21 -3.57 0.51
N LEU A 91 18.99 -2.98 -0.39
CA LEU A 91 20.18 -3.64 -0.96
C LEU A 91 21.22 -3.98 0.11
N GLY A 92 21.45 -3.08 1.08
CA GLY A 92 22.33 -3.32 2.21
C GLY A 92 21.88 -4.51 3.06
N ILE A 93 20.59 -4.64 3.33
CA ILE A 93 20.03 -5.78 4.08
C ILE A 93 20.17 -7.08 3.27
N ILE A 94 19.81 -7.07 2.00
CA ILE A 94 19.91 -8.25 1.12
C ILE A 94 21.36 -8.75 1.02
N ALA A 95 22.31 -7.84 0.93
CA ALA A 95 23.73 -8.20 0.85
C ALA A 95 24.28 -8.89 2.13
N THR A 96 23.56 -8.81 3.25
CA THR A 96 23.95 -9.46 4.51
C THR A 96 23.29 -10.81 4.77
N ILE A 97 22.38 -11.22 3.91
CA ILE A 97 21.65 -12.50 4.03
C ILE A 97 22.48 -13.70 3.41
#